data_3d44ef45957be3e42da63b4a2d328de0
#
_entry.id   3d44ef45957be3e42da63b4a2d328de0
#
_cell.length_a   1.000
_cell.length_b   1.000
_cell.length_c   1.000
_cell.angle_alpha   90.00
_cell.angle_beta   90.00
_cell.angle_gamma   90.00
#
_symmetry.space_group_name_H-M   'P 1'
#
loop_
_entity.id
_entity.type
_entity.pdbx_description
1 polymer ?
#
loop_
_entity_poly.entity_id
_entity_poly.type
_entity_poly.pdbx_seq_one_letter_code
_entity_poly.pdbx_strand_id
1 'polypeptide(L)'
;MNYNRYISGVIVSLVLLPLTLFSQEEGLILDETTRRKFDYFFYEAINAKTQGKYAESFDLLQHCYSIDSTNASVLVELGAYHSSLEEKNRALDLFRKAVKQDPANYYYNMILAGLSKELDLKEEVIEIYNYLLRTYPEKVELYFELANAYGDGGELDKAIQSLDTLQKYTGVSDAITLNKFRLYNMMDKKERAFEEIQSVIDKNPDNIRYKLLMGDLYLQDNQAEKALGYYQQVRLVDPDDPSLILSMVNYYEKTNNKTAAVEELQKAITSSKMEVETKLQLLARYIGVLRQSQQDIKTANPFFQSMFEQHPNNTRINMMYGDVLLLQEDKKGAMAQFEIYTKDNPADPAGYEQMLRIVLPDTLALDKVIEIAGAGIENIPTAPQFYFYKGLATFQQKKYREALTIYEQGLVSAEFQSPMIESDFYGQIGDIHHVLKNNDAAFENYEKALKLNPQNLPVLNNYSYYLSLERKNLDKAEQMSGITIKAEPTNPTYLDTYGWILFEQGAYTVAKIYIEKAIEYGKDDHSAEVLEHYGDVLAVTGETEKAVEQWKRAKELGSDSKTLNKKIRKKEYISK
;
A
#
# COMPACT_ATOMS: atom_id res chain seq x y z
N MET A 1 -11.55 4.33 6.05
CA MET A 1 -10.80 4.19 7.32
C MET A 1 -11.48 3.14 8.15
N ASN A 2 -10.75 2.13 8.48
CA ASN A 2 -11.11 0.78 8.90
C ASN A 2 -12.17 0.66 10.02
N TYR A 3 -13.37 0.21 9.67
CA TYR A 3 -14.41 -0.21 10.61
C TYR A 3 -14.31 -1.70 11.02
N ASN A 4 -13.30 -2.41 10.53
CA ASN A 4 -13.11 -3.86 10.78
C ASN A 4 -12.52 -4.22 12.16
N ARG A 5 -12.36 -3.26 13.10
CA ARG A 5 -11.79 -3.54 14.43
C ARG A 5 -12.80 -3.78 15.55
N TYR A 6 -14.08 -3.56 15.33
CA TYR A 6 -15.09 -3.66 16.40
C TYR A 6 -15.83 -5.01 16.47
N ILE A 7 -15.84 -5.81 15.41
CA ILE A 7 -16.48 -7.13 15.42
C ILE A 7 -15.63 -8.18 16.14
N SER A 8 -14.32 -8.07 16.09
CA SER A 8 -13.42 -8.97 16.84
C SER A 8 -13.39 -8.72 18.36
N GLY A 9 -13.83 -7.55 18.83
CA GLY A 9 -13.88 -7.20 20.27
C GLY A 9 -15.12 -7.73 21.00
N VAL A 10 -16.22 -7.98 20.30
CA VAL A 10 -17.49 -8.46 20.91
C VAL A 10 -17.50 -9.97 21.13
N ILE A 11 -16.71 -10.71 20.37
CA ILE A 11 -16.66 -12.19 20.45
C ILE A 11 -15.86 -12.68 21.66
N VAL A 12 -14.95 -11.88 22.21
CA VAL A 12 -14.05 -12.30 23.33
C VAL A 12 -14.68 -12.13 24.71
N SER A 13 -15.75 -11.34 24.88
CA SER A 13 -16.34 -11.02 26.20
C SER A 13 -17.46 -11.97 26.67
N LEU A 14 -17.79 -13.02 25.92
CA LEU A 14 -18.93 -13.91 26.22
C LEU A 14 -18.63 -15.10 27.14
N VAL A 15 -17.50 -15.11 27.84
CA VAL A 15 -17.06 -16.32 28.58
C VAL A 15 -17.50 -16.40 30.04
N LEU A 16 -18.08 -15.35 30.63
CA LEU A 16 -18.47 -15.40 32.04
C LEU A 16 -19.82 -14.74 32.33
N LEU A 17 -20.90 -15.47 32.15
CA LEU A 17 -22.16 -15.17 32.85
C LEU A 17 -22.81 -16.46 33.37
N PRO A 18 -23.26 -16.48 34.64
CA PRO A 18 -23.88 -17.66 35.24
C PRO A 18 -25.25 -17.93 34.61
N LEU A 19 -25.49 -19.19 34.26
CA LEU A 19 -26.78 -19.70 33.80
C LEU A 19 -27.84 -19.51 34.90
N THR A 20 -28.67 -18.46 34.75
CA THR A 20 -29.97 -18.46 35.41
C THR A 20 -31.02 -18.98 34.42
N LEU A 21 -31.45 -20.17 34.67
CA LEU A 21 -32.60 -20.82 34.01
C LEU A 21 -33.88 -20.02 34.29
N PHE A 22 -34.40 -19.34 33.27
CA PHE A 22 -35.82 -19.04 33.17
C PHE A 22 -36.31 -19.42 31.76
N SER A 23 -36.97 -20.55 31.69
CA SER A 23 -37.70 -20.99 30.51
C SER A 23 -38.99 -20.21 30.38
N GLN A 24 -39.26 -19.60 29.22
CA GLN A 24 -40.61 -19.35 28.75
C GLN A 24 -40.74 -19.73 27.27
N GLU A 25 -41.40 -20.78 27.11
CA GLU A 25 -42.45 -21.27 26.22
C GLU A 25 -42.12 -21.44 24.73
N GLU A 26 -42.27 -22.71 24.37
CA GLU A 26 -42.27 -23.50 23.16
C GLU A 26 -40.89 -23.91 22.59
N GLY A 27 -39.89 -24.09 23.42
CA GLY A 27 -38.73 -24.92 23.08
C GLY A 27 -39.14 -26.40 23.11
N LEU A 28 -38.60 -27.19 22.18
CA LEU A 28 -38.74 -28.65 22.17
C LEU A 28 -38.45 -29.20 23.56
N ILE A 29 -39.41 -29.83 24.26
CA ILE A 29 -39.12 -30.46 25.55
C ILE A 29 -38.34 -31.73 25.26
N LEU A 30 -37.01 -31.62 25.34
CA LEU A 30 -36.11 -32.74 25.16
C LEU A 30 -36.20 -33.65 26.39
N ASP A 31 -36.23 -34.97 26.19
CA ASP A 31 -36.06 -35.92 27.28
C ASP A 31 -34.68 -35.76 27.92
N GLU A 32 -34.51 -36.20 29.18
CA GLU A 32 -33.30 -35.95 29.95
C GLU A 32 -32.03 -36.47 29.25
N THR A 33 -32.10 -37.58 28.55
CA THR A 33 -30.95 -38.20 27.86
C THR A 33 -30.57 -37.39 26.66
N THR A 34 -31.51 -36.91 25.86
CA THR A 34 -31.32 -36.06 24.68
C THR A 34 -30.81 -34.69 25.09
N ARG A 35 -31.31 -34.14 26.22
CA ARG A 35 -30.80 -32.85 26.76
C ARG A 35 -29.36 -32.93 27.19
N ARG A 36 -28.96 -34.01 27.93
CA ARG A 36 -27.55 -34.22 28.31
C ARG A 36 -26.61 -34.33 27.10
N LYS A 37 -27.08 -35.00 26.03
CA LYS A 37 -26.31 -35.05 24.77
C LYS A 37 -26.16 -33.66 24.13
N PHE A 38 -27.27 -32.93 24.05
CA PHE A 38 -27.24 -31.56 23.54
C PHE A 38 -26.25 -30.67 24.30
N ASP A 39 -26.36 -30.65 25.65
CA ASP A 39 -25.51 -29.87 26.52
C ASP A 39 -24.02 -30.24 26.34
N TYR A 40 -23.72 -31.54 26.24
CA TYR A 40 -22.35 -32.00 25.99
C TYR A 40 -21.81 -31.46 24.66
N PHE A 41 -22.54 -31.63 23.56
CA PHE A 41 -22.08 -31.17 22.26
C PHE A 41 -21.97 -29.64 22.17
N PHE A 42 -22.88 -28.93 22.82
CA PHE A 42 -22.85 -27.48 22.85
C PHE A 42 -21.60 -26.96 23.62
N TYR A 43 -21.30 -27.54 24.79
CA TYR A 43 -20.11 -27.16 25.52
C TYR A 43 -18.81 -27.51 24.75
N GLU A 44 -18.76 -28.67 24.11
CA GLU A 44 -17.62 -29.03 23.28
C GLU A 44 -17.49 -28.08 22.06
N ALA A 45 -18.59 -27.64 21.47
CA ALA A 45 -18.57 -26.67 20.38
C ALA A 45 -17.95 -25.33 20.83
N ILE A 46 -18.37 -24.83 22.00
CA ILE A 46 -17.83 -23.58 22.55
C ILE A 46 -16.35 -23.75 22.93
N ASN A 47 -15.98 -24.89 23.50
CA ASN A 47 -14.59 -25.22 23.82
C ASN A 47 -13.72 -25.27 22.56
N ALA A 48 -14.15 -25.95 21.52
CA ALA A 48 -13.45 -26.00 20.23
C ALA A 48 -13.27 -24.59 19.63
N LYS A 49 -14.31 -23.74 19.70
CA LYS A 49 -14.25 -22.34 19.26
C LYS A 49 -13.18 -21.56 20.00
N THR A 50 -13.09 -21.71 21.34
CA THR A 50 -12.09 -21.01 22.17
C THR A 50 -10.65 -21.45 21.87
N GLN A 51 -10.48 -22.70 21.39
CA GLN A 51 -9.20 -23.26 20.95
C GLN A 51 -8.84 -22.92 19.50
N GLY A 52 -9.67 -22.14 18.79
CA GLY A 52 -9.45 -21.82 17.39
C GLY A 52 -9.80 -22.94 16.39
N LYS A 53 -10.41 -24.04 16.85
CA LYS A 53 -10.83 -25.18 16.05
C LYS A 53 -12.22 -24.93 15.44
N TYR A 54 -12.31 -23.94 14.55
CA TYR A 54 -13.58 -23.41 14.05
C TYR A 54 -14.41 -24.43 13.27
N ALA A 55 -13.78 -25.29 12.46
CA ALA A 55 -14.48 -26.33 11.71
C ALA A 55 -15.12 -27.37 12.64
N GLU A 56 -14.40 -27.83 13.65
CA GLU A 56 -14.91 -28.77 14.67
C GLU A 56 -16.08 -28.14 15.46
N SER A 57 -15.94 -26.87 15.86
CA SER A 57 -17.02 -26.13 16.52
C SER A 57 -18.27 -26.02 15.66
N PHE A 58 -18.11 -25.71 14.39
CA PHE A 58 -19.22 -25.60 13.46
C PHE A 58 -19.98 -26.92 13.30
N ASP A 59 -19.26 -28.04 13.12
CA ASP A 59 -19.88 -29.38 13.00
C ASP A 59 -20.65 -29.77 14.26
N LEU A 60 -20.09 -29.49 15.45
CA LEU A 60 -20.74 -29.73 16.73
C LEU A 60 -22.01 -28.86 16.88
N LEU A 61 -21.98 -27.59 16.48
CA LEU A 61 -23.15 -26.71 16.47
C LEU A 61 -24.23 -27.19 15.48
N GLN A 62 -23.85 -27.68 14.30
CA GLN A 62 -24.79 -28.31 13.37
C GLN A 62 -25.45 -29.55 13.98
N HIS A 63 -24.70 -30.35 14.72
CA HIS A 63 -25.26 -31.47 15.45
C HIS A 63 -26.24 -31.01 16.54
N CYS A 64 -25.90 -29.97 17.33
CA CYS A 64 -26.82 -29.36 18.30
C CYS A 64 -28.09 -28.85 17.60
N TYR A 65 -27.99 -28.21 16.45
CA TYR A 65 -29.10 -27.73 15.66
C TYR A 65 -30.01 -28.90 15.17
N SER A 66 -29.42 -30.05 14.86
CA SER A 66 -30.20 -31.25 14.48
C SER A 66 -31.00 -31.84 15.64
N ILE A 67 -30.55 -31.63 16.90
CA ILE A 67 -31.26 -32.05 18.10
C ILE A 67 -32.34 -31.05 18.48
N ASP A 68 -31.99 -29.75 18.48
CA ASP A 68 -32.91 -28.64 18.79
C ASP A 68 -32.66 -27.47 17.86
N SER A 69 -33.45 -27.37 16.81
CA SER A 69 -33.38 -26.32 15.80
C SER A 69 -33.94 -24.96 16.27
N THR A 70 -34.53 -24.93 17.49
CA THR A 70 -35.11 -23.72 18.07
C THR A 70 -34.25 -23.09 19.15
N ASN A 71 -33.15 -23.73 19.55
CA ASN A 71 -32.28 -23.19 20.58
C ASN A 71 -31.60 -21.88 20.13
N ALA A 72 -31.96 -20.79 20.80
CA ALA A 72 -31.51 -19.43 20.42
C ALA A 72 -29.99 -19.28 20.43
N SER A 73 -29.29 -19.89 21.39
CA SER A 73 -27.83 -19.80 21.47
C SER A 73 -27.14 -20.49 20.29
N VAL A 74 -27.64 -21.67 19.89
CA VAL A 74 -27.14 -22.41 18.72
C VAL A 74 -27.40 -21.62 17.44
N LEU A 75 -28.60 -21.02 17.31
CA LEU A 75 -28.96 -20.19 16.17
C LEU A 75 -28.01 -18.97 16.02
N VAL A 76 -27.68 -18.31 17.14
CA VAL A 76 -26.75 -17.16 17.12
C VAL A 76 -25.34 -17.61 16.75
N GLU A 77 -24.85 -18.71 17.33
CA GLU A 77 -23.50 -19.20 17.03
C GLU A 77 -23.36 -19.62 15.56
N LEU A 78 -24.34 -20.35 15.01
CA LEU A 78 -24.36 -20.72 13.60
C LEU A 78 -24.51 -19.48 12.69
N GLY A 79 -25.35 -18.52 13.09
CA GLY A 79 -25.48 -17.25 12.39
C GLY A 79 -24.16 -16.49 12.31
N ALA A 80 -23.39 -16.48 13.40
CA ALA A 80 -22.05 -15.86 13.42
C ALA A 80 -21.08 -16.56 12.45
N TYR A 81 -21.09 -17.89 12.37
CA TYR A 81 -20.27 -18.62 11.40
C TYR A 81 -20.69 -18.30 9.96
N HIS A 82 -21.99 -18.30 9.65
CA HIS A 82 -22.47 -17.95 8.31
C HIS A 82 -22.14 -16.50 7.94
N SER A 83 -22.20 -15.58 8.90
CA SER A 83 -21.76 -14.19 8.69
C SER A 83 -20.26 -14.10 8.35
N SER A 84 -19.42 -14.88 9.05
CA SER A 84 -17.97 -14.94 8.77
C SER A 84 -17.64 -15.56 7.41
N LEU A 85 -18.51 -16.38 6.87
CA LEU A 85 -18.42 -17.00 5.56
C LEU A 85 -19.07 -16.15 4.45
N GLU A 86 -19.41 -14.89 4.73
CA GLU A 86 -20.11 -13.95 3.83
C GLU A 86 -21.52 -14.44 3.38
N GLU A 87 -22.08 -15.46 4.05
CA GLU A 87 -23.44 -15.96 3.81
C GLU A 87 -24.47 -15.13 4.60
N LYS A 88 -24.47 -13.80 4.40
CA LYS A 88 -25.20 -12.81 5.23
C LYS A 88 -26.72 -13.06 5.30
N ASN A 89 -27.36 -13.48 4.22
CA ASN A 89 -28.79 -13.77 4.22
C ASN A 89 -29.13 -14.96 5.13
N ARG A 90 -28.29 -15.98 5.14
CA ARG A 90 -28.46 -17.16 6.00
C ARG A 90 -28.22 -16.82 7.47
N ALA A 91 -27.21 -16.00 7.74
CA ALA A 91 -26.96 -15.46 9.07
C ALA A 91 -28.15 -14.64 9.58
N LEU A 92 -28.72 -13.77 8.74
CA LEU A 92 -29.89 -12.95 9.06
C LEU A 92 -31.11 -13.81 9.46
N ASP A 93 -31.38 -14.86 8.69
CA ASP A 93 -32.49 -15.78 9.00
C ASP A 93 -32.31 -16.49 10.35
N LEU A 94 -31.08 -16.88 10.66
CA LEU A 94 -30.72 -17.52 11.95
C LEU A 94 -30.87 -16.54 13.11
N PHE A 95 -30.40 -15.30 12.97
CA PHE A 95 -30.53 -14.27 14.00
C PHE A 95 -32.00 -13.87 14.22
N ARG A 96 -32.80 -13.73 13.16
CA ARG A 96 -34.26 -13.51 13.29
C ARG A 96 -34.95 -14.64 14.04
N LYS A 97 -34.57 -15.89 13.76
CA LYS A 97 -35.09 -17.04 14.50
C LYS A 97 -34.65 -16.99 15.96
N ALA A 98 -33.43 -16.65 16.28
CA ALA A 98 -32.93 -16.52 17.64
C ALA A 98 -33.70 -15.45 18.43
N VAL A 99 -33.89 -14.25 17.84
CA VAL A 99 -34.72 -13.19 18.45
C VAL A 99 -36.18 -13.61 18.63
N LYS A 100 -36.74 -14.39 17.69
CA LYS A 100 -38.07 -14.91 17.86
C LYS A 100 -38.22 -15.85 19.03
N GLN A 101 -37.17 -16.65 19.35
CA GLN A 101 -37.18 -17.57 20.48
C GLN A 101 -36.96 -16.86 21.82
N ASP A 102 -36.17 -15.82 21.85
CA ASP A 102 -35.90 -14.99 23.05
C ASP A 102 -35.95 -13.51 22.68
N PRO A 103 -37.17 -12.95 22.53
CA PRO A 103 -37.33 -11.56 22.08
C PRO A 103 -36.75 -10.53 23.04
N ALA A 104 -36.73 -10.84 24.34
CA ALA A 104 -36.20 -9.93 25.34
C ALA A 104 -34.67 -9.95 25.43
N ASN A 105 -33.99 -10.84 24.73
CA ASN A 105 -32.52 -10.90 24.79
C ASN A 105 -31.87 -9.70 24.10
N TYR A 106 -31.24 -8.86 24.90
CA TYR A 106 -30.58 -7.65 24.42
C TYR A 106 -29.51 -7.95 23.36
N TYR A 107 -28.66 -8.97 23.60
CA TYR A 107 -27.55 -9.29 22.69
C TYR A 107 -28.01 -9.83 21.35
N TYR A 108 -29.06 -10.67 21.35
CA TYR A 108 -29.58 -11.22 20.10
C TYR A 108 -30.18 -10.12 19.23
N ASN A 109 -30.91 -9.19 19.83
CA ASN A 109 -31.44 -8.02 19.14
C ASN A 109 -30.31 -7.11 18.61
N MET A 110 -29.24 -6.88 19.38
CA MET A 110 -28.11 -6.08 18.93
C MET A 110 -27.33 -6.72 17.78
N ILE A 111 -27.16 -8.04 17.80
CA ILE A 111 -26.52 -8.78 16.68
C ILE A 111 -27.40 -8.69 15.42
N LEU A 112 -28.71 -8.88 15.56
CA LEU A 112 -29.65 -8.75 14.45
C LEU A 112 -29.64 -7.32 13.89
N ALA A 113 -29.69 -6.30 14.73
CA ALA A 113 -29.61 -4.90 14.32
C ALA A 113 -28.31 -4.58 13.56
N GLY A 114 -27.19 -5.14 14.04
CA GLY A 114 -25.89 -4.95 13.40
C GLY A 114 -25.85 -5.51 11.97
N LEU A 115 -26.32 -6.74 11.77
CA LEU A 115 -26.36 -7.36 10.44
C LEU A 115 -27.44 -6.71 9.55
N SER A 116 -28.60 -6.35 10.11
CA SER A 116 -29.65 -5.64 9.37
C SER A 116 -29.17 -4.27 8.88
N LYS A 117 -28.38 -3.56 9.69
CA LYS A 117 -27.74 -2.30 9.30
C LYS A 117 -26.73 -2.51 8.14
N GLU A 118 -25.95 -3.57 8.21
CA GLU A 118 -24.99 -3.91 7.14
C GLU A 118 -25.69 -4.27 5.83
N LEU A 119 -26.90 -4.85 5.90
CA LEU A 119 -27.72 -5.20 4.76
C LEU A 119 -28.69 -4.09 4.31
N ASP A 120 -28.56 -2.88 4.87
CA ASP A 120 -29.40 -1.70 4.58
C ASP A 120 -30.91 -1.91 4.86
N LEU A 121 -31.25 -2.77 5.84
CA LEU A 121 -32.63 -3.05 6.26
C LEU A 121 -33.08 -2.04 7.34
N LYS A 122 -33.27 -0.80 6.92
CA LYS A 122 -33.45 0.38 7.79
C LYS A 122 -34.65 0.26 8.72
N GLU A 123 -35.77 -0.17 8.19
CA GLU A 123 -37.03 -0.35 8.94
C GLU A 123 -36.86 -1.36 10.07
N GLU A 124 -36.21 -2.50 9.79
CA GLU A 124 -35.94 -3.53 10.80
C GLU A 124 -35.01 -3.02 11.90
N VAL A 125 -34.00 -2.26 11.55
CA VAL A 125 -33.07 -1.63 12.52
C VAL A 125 -33.83 -0.67 13.45
N ILE A 126 -34.71 0.18 12.90
CA ILE A 126 -35.55 1.11 13.66
C ILE A 126 -36.50 0.36 14.59
N GLU A 127 -37.13 -0.72 14.12
CA GLU A 127 -38.05 -1.54 14.92
C GLU A 127 -37.30 -2.17 16.11
N ILE A 128 -36.12 -2.74 15.87
CA ILE A 128 -35.30 -3.37 16.91
C ILE A 128 -34.90 -2.35 17.99
N TYR A 129 -34.37 -1.19 17.61
CA TYR A 129 -33.97 -0.18 18.61
C TYR A 129 -35.16 0.39 19.38
N ASN A 130 -36.30 0.60 18.72
CA ASN A 130 -37.52 0.99 19.41
C ASN A 130 -38.03 -0.07 20.39
N TYR A 131 -37.92 -1.37 20.02
CA TYR A 131 -38.23 -2.46 20.91
C TYR A 131 -37.27 -2.50 22.11
N LEU A 132 -35.98 -2.41 21.89
CA LEU A 132 -34.98 -2.43 22.93
C LEU A 132 -35.14 -1.26 23.91
N LEU A 133 -35.42 -0.04 23.44
CA LEU A 133 -35.67 1.12 24.30
C LEU A 133 -36.93 0.99 25.15
N ARG A 134 -37.94 0.25 24.70
CA ARG A 134 -39.12 -0.07 25.51
C ARG A 134 -38.83 -1.12 26.56
N THR A 135 -37.99 -2.11 26.22
CA THR A 135 -37.67 -3.24 27.10
C THR A 135 -36.55 -2.86 28.12
N TYR A 136 -35.62 -2.02 27.70
CA TYR A 136 -34.45 -1.57 28.45
C TYR A 136 -34.34 -0.04 28.47
N PRO A 137 -35.25 0.67 29.17
CA PRO A 137 -35.32 2.15 29.16
C PRO A 137 -34.09 2.83 29.76
N GLU A 138 -33.29 2.09 30.55
CA GLU A 138 -32.02 2.53 31.09
C GLU A 138 -30.88 2.59 30.08
N LYS A 139 -31.03 1.92 28.94
CA LYS A 139 -30.05 1.89 27.83
C LYS A 139 -30.19 3.12 26.95
N VAL A 140 -30.03 4.30 27.54
CA VAL A 140 -30.26 5.61 26.87
C VAL A 140 -29.34 5.84 25.68
N GLU A 141 -28.18 5.18 25.64
CA GLU A 141 -27.25 5.21 24.51
C GLU A 141 -27.88 4.71 23.19
N LEU A 142 -28.90 3.87 23.27
CA LEU A 142 -29.61 3.38 22.09
C LEU A 142 -30.37 4.49 21.35
N TYR A 143 -30.68 5.63 22.00
CA TYR A 143 -31.24 6.78 21.29
C TYR A 143 -30.29 7.36 20.25
N PHE A 144 -28.97 7.23 20.44
CA PHE A 144 -27.99 7.64 19.44
C PHE A 144 -28.03 6.74 18.21
N GLU A 145 -28.07 5.41 18.43
CA GLU A 145 -28.19 4.44 17.34
C GLU A 145 -29.53 4.55 16.60
N LEU A 146 -30.61 4.78 17.35
CA LEU A 146 -31.95 5.02 16.78
C LEU A 146 -31.98 6.30 15.94
N ALA A 147 -31.30 7.36 16.39
CA ALA A 147 -31.18 8.61 15.62
C ALA A 147 -30.43 8.39 14.31
N ASN A 148 -29.34 7.60 14.35
CA ASN A 148 -28.61 7.24 13.13
C ASN A 148 -29.51 6.43 12.18
N ALA A 149 -30.23 5.43 12.68
CA ALA A 149 -31.14 4.61 11.88
C ALA A 149 -32.26 5.44 11.24
N TYR A 150 -32.88 6.37 11.99
CA TYR A 150 -33.85 7.30 11.42
C TYR A 150 -33.23 8.24 10.38
N GLY A 151 -31.98 8.71 10.61
CA GLY A 151 -31.24 9.53 9.67
C GLY A 151 -30.99 8.83 8.35
N ASP A 152 -30.53 7.57 8.41
CA ASP A 152 -30.28 6.72 7.26
C ASP A 152 -31.60 6.35 6.52
N GLY A 153 -32.70 6.24 7.27
CA GLY A 153 -34.05 6.03 6.73
C GLY A 153 -34.72 7.30 6.18
N GLY A 154 -34.07 8.47 6.30
CA GLY A 154 -34.62 9.74 5.83
C GLY A 154 -35.66 10.37 6.77
N GLU A 155 -35.92 9.78 7.93
CA GLU A 155 -36.86 10.29 8.95
C GLU A 155 -36.18 11.31 9.87
N LEU A 156 -35.66 12.39 9.28
CA LEU A 156 -34.73 13.32 9.91
C LEU A 156 -35.31 14.02 11.18
N ASP A 157 -36.61 14.33 11.20
CA ASP A 157 -37.25 14.91 12.38
C ASP A 157 -37.28 13.93 13.57
N LYS A 158 -37.50 12.61 13.32
CA LYS A 158 -37.46 11.59 14.37
C LYS A 158 -36.03 11.35 14.86
N ALA A 159 -35.03 11.45 13.95
CA ALA A 159 -33.64 11.37 14.31
C ALA A 159 -33.26 12.48 15.30
N ILE A 160 -33.69 13.75 15.05
CA ILE A 160 -33.47 14.87 15.95
C ILE A 160 -34.19 14.66 17.29
N GLN A 161 -35.45 14.19 17.30
CA GLN A 161 -36.17 13.89 18.53
C GLN A 161 -35.47 12.82 19.38
N SER A 162 -34.87 11.83 18.76
CA SER A 162 -34.09 10.80 19.46
C SER A 162 -32.84 11.42 20.12
N LEU A 163 -32.11 12.28 19.39
CA LEU A 163 -30.96 13.00 19.95
C LEU A 163 -31.37 14.00 21.05
N ASP A 164 -32.50 14.69 20.93
CA ASP A 164 -33.03 15.55 21.95
C ASP A 164 -33.38 14.78 23.23
N THR A 165 -33.88 13.55 23.06
CA THR A 165 -34.17 12.66 24.19
C THR A 165 -32.89 12.21 24.85
N LEU A 166 -31.88 11.77 24.09
CA LEU A 166 -30.57 11.43 24.62
C LEU A 166 -29.95 12.59 25.38
N GLN A 167 -29.97 13.78 24.81
CA GLN A 167 -29.43 15.00 25.42
C GLN A 167 -30.05 15.36 26.75
N LYS A 168 -31.33 15.03 26.96
CA LYS A 168 -32.00 15.23 28.26
C LYS A 168 -31.43 14.31 29.34
N TYR A 169 -31.02 13.10 28.98
CA TYR A 169 -30.45 12.15 29.93
C TYR A 169 -28.96 12.34 30.18
N THR A 170 -28.19 12.61 29.15
CA THR A 170 -26.71 12.60 29.19
C THR A 170 -26.10 14.00 29.22
N GLY A 171 -26.92 15.05 28.98
CA GLY A 171 -26.42 16.40 28.75
C GLY A 171 -25.92 16.61 27.31
N VAL A 172 -25.31 17.77 27.09
CA VAL A 172 -24.74 18.13 25.78
C VAL A 172 -23.40 17.41 25.57
N SER A 173 -23.23 16.82 24.43
CA SER A 173 -21.94 16.25 24.00
C SER A 173 -21.62 16.62 22.54
N ASP A 174 -20.33 16.59 22.18
CA ASP A 174 -19.86 16.85 20.82
C ASP A 174 -20.58 15.96 19.80
N ALA A 175 -20.72 14.67 20.13
CA ALA A 175 -21.35 13.69 19.25
C ALA A 175 -22.82 14.03 18.96
N ILE A 176 -23.58 14.44 19.97
CA ILE A 176 -24.97 14.83 19.81
C ILE A 176 -25.08 16.12 18.99
N THR A 177 -24.29 17.12 19.33
CA THR A 177 -24.30 18.44 18.66
C THR A 177 -23.94 18.32 17.18
N LEU A 178 -22.87 17.59 16.86
CA LEU A 178 -22.44 17.38 15.48
C LEU A 178 -23.44 16.56 14.67
N ASN A 179 -24.07 15.55 15.28
CA ASN A 179 -25.08 14.77 14.59
C ASN A 179 -26.35 15.59 14.31
N LYS A 180 -26.81 16.42 15.27
CA LYS A 180 -27.91 17.36 15.02
C LYS A 180 -27.55 18.37 13.94
N PHE A 181 -26.34 18.94 13.98
CA PHE A 181 -25.84 19.84 12.93
C PHE A 181 -25.92 19.17 11.54
N ARG A 182 -25.45 17.93 11.42
CA ARG A 182 -25.51 17.16 10.17
C ARG A 182 -26.96 16.96 9.71
N LEU A 183 -27.84 16.55 10.62
CA LEU A 183 -29.26 16.29 10.31
C LEU A 183 -29.98 17.57 9.87
N TYR A 184 -29.76 18.69 10.53
CA TYR A 184 -30.34 19.96 10.10
C TYR A 184 -29.83 20.42 8.73
N ASN A 185 -28.54 20.18 8.42
CA ASN A 185 -28.03 20.44 7.07
C ASN A 185 -28.65 19.52 6.01
N MET A 186 -28.91 18.24 6.33
CA MET A 186 -29.63 17.33 5.42
C MET A 186 -31.08 17.77 5.18
N MET A 187 -31.69 18.49 6.13
CA MET A 187 -33.02 19.09 6.02
C MET A 187 -33.03 20.45 5.30
N ASP A 188 -31.86 20.93 4.84
CA ASP A 188 -31.63 22.30 4.34
C ASP A 188 -32.04 23.41 5.35
N LYS A 189 -31.97 23.08 6.66
CA LYS A 189 -32.27 23.99 7.78
C LYS A 189 -30.94 24.52 8.37
N LYS A 190 -30.14 25.21 7.55
CA LYS A 190 -28.79 25.66 7.91
C LYS A 190 -28.76 26.54 9.16
N GLU A 191 -29.71 27.49 9.31
CA GLU A 191 -29.79 28.36 10.48
C GLU A 191 -29.92 27.53 11.76
N ARG A 192 -30.78 26.50 11.75
CA ARG A 192 -30.94 25.59 12.89
C ARG A 192 -29.67 24.80 13.20
N ALA A 193 -28.96 24.38 12.19
CA ALA A 193 -27.68 23.68 12.37
C ALA A 193 -26.66 24.54 13.13
N PHE A 194 -26.52 25.81 12.76
CA PHE A 194 -25.64 26.75 13.44
C PHE A 194 -26.14 27.12 14.84
N GLU A 195 -27.47 27.29 15.04
CA GLU A 195 -28.08 27.54 16.35
C GLU A 195 -27.75 26.44 17.38
N GLU A 196 -27.70 25.16 16.96
CA GLU A 196 -27.32 24.06 17.85
C GLU A 196 -25.91 24.26 18.43
N ILE A 197 -24.92 24.60 17.58
CA ILE A 197 -23.56 24.84 18.06
C ILE A 197 -23.47 26.13 18.87
N GLN A 198 -24.19 27.20 18.45
CA GLN A 198 -24.24 28.46 19.20
C GLN A 198 -24.79 28.24 20.61
N SER A 199 -25.83 27.41 20.76
CA SER A 199 -26.41 27.12 22.08
C SER A 199 -25.41 26.45 23.04
N VAL A 200 -24.44 25.70 22.48
CA VAL A 200 -23.35 25.09 23.27
C VAL A 200 -22.30 26.13 23.65
N ILE A 201 -21.95 27.03 22.73
CA ILE A 201 -21.04 28.16 22.98
C ILE A 201 -21.59 29.05 24.08
N ASP A 202 -22.90 29.38 24.02
CA ASP A 202 -23.56 30.25 24.99
C ASP A 202 -23.56 29.65 26.41
N LYS A 203 -23.67 28.32 26.51
CA LYS A 203 -23.58 27.58 27.79
C LYS A 203 -22.15 27.44 28.31
N ASN A 204 -21.17 27.42 27.42
CA ASN A 204 -19.76 27.21 27.73
C ASN A 204 -18.88 28.23 26.98
N PRO A 205 -18.99 29.53 27.29
CA PRO A 205 -18.35 30.60 26.52
C PRO A 205 -16.82 30.58 26.58
N ASP A 206 -16.25 29.92 27.59
CA ASP A 206 -14.80 29.76 27.77
C ASP A 206 -14.22 28.56 27.00
N ASN A 207 -15.08 27.69 26.47
CA ASN A 207 -14.64 26.55 25.71
C ASN A 207 -14.32 26.95 24.26
N ILE A 208 -13.03 27.16 23.98
CA ILE A 208 -12.52 27.57 22.67
C ILE A 208 -12.80 26.54 21.56
N ARG A 209 -12.94 25.25 21.92
CA ARG A 209 -13.15 24.16 20.97
C ARG A 209 -14.42 24.33 20.12
N TYR A 210 -15.54 24.73 20.75
CA TYR A 210 -16.79 24.98 20.03
C TYR A 210 -16.72 26.23 19.16
N LYS A 211 -15.94 27.25 19.59
CA LYS A 211 -15.70 28.44 18.77
C LYS A 211 -14.88 28.09 17.52
N LEU A 212 -13.85 27.27 17.67
CA LEU A 212 -13.09 26.76 16.52
C LEU A 212 -13.98 25.95 15.56
N LEU A 213 -14.75 25.00 16.11
CA LEU A 213 -15.71 24.22 15.34
C LEU A 213 -16.68 25.11 14.56
N MET A 214 -17.25 26.15 15.21
CA MET A 214 -18.15 27.09 14.54
C MET A 214 -17.44 27.85 13.42
N GLY A 215 -16.21 28.29 13.66
CA GLY A 215 -15.37 28.93 12.64
C GLY A 215 -15.13 28.00 11.43
N ASP A 216 -14.75 26.74 11.68
CA ASP A 216 -14.49 25.75 10.62
C ASP A 216 -15.76 25.45 9.80
N LEU A 217 -16.92 25.36 10.46
CA LEU A 217 -18.20 25.13 9.79
C LEU A 217 -18.62 26.34 8.94
N TYR A 218 -18.47 27.59 9.46
CA TYR A 218 -18.68 28.77 8.63
C TYR A 218 -17.72 28.86 7.46
N LEU A 219 -16.47 28.45 7.65
CA LEU A 219 -15.51 28.40 6.57
C LEU A 219 -15.92 27.39 5.50
N GLN A 220 -16.39 26.20 5.89
CA GLN A 220 -16.92 25.18 4.96
C GLN A 220 -18.12 25.70 4.17
N ASP A 221 -19.02 26.44 4.81
CA ASP A 221 -20.20 27.05 4.19
C ASP A 221 -19.86 28.34 3.39
N ASN A 222 -18.58 28.62 3.13
CA ASN A 222 -18.09 29.81 2.40
C ASN A 222 -18.41 31.17 3.06
N GLN A 223 -18.66 31.20 4.37
CA GLN A 223 -18.89 32.41 5.16
C GLN A 223 -17.59 32.83 5.89
N ALA A 224 -16.54 33.14 5.12
CA ALA A 224 -15.18 33.36 5.61
C ALA A 224 -15.09 34.50 6.68
N GLU A 225 -15.87 35.58 6.53
CA GLU A 225 -15.86 36.67 7.49
C GLU A 225 -16.37 36.25 8.88
N LYS A 226 -17.44 35.43 8.93
CA LYS A 226 -17.95 34.88 10.19
C LYS A 226 -16.94 33.88 10.80
N ALA A 227 -16.35 33.03 9.98
CA ALA A 227 -15.29 32.12 10.40
C ALA A 227 -14.16 32.87 11.10
N LEU A 228 -13.65 33.94 10.46
CA LEU A 228 -12.59 34.77 11.03
C LEU A 228 -12.98 35.39 12.38
N GLY A 229 -14.24 35.83 12.54
CA GLY A 229 -14.74 36.37 13.78
C GLY A 229 -14.65 35.38 14.95
N TYR A 230 -14.91 34.08 14.71
CA TYR A 230 -14.75 33.03 15.72
C TYR A 230 -13.28 32.72 15.99
N TYR A 231 -12.44 32.63 14.96
CA TYR A 231 -11.00 32.40 15.11
C TYR A 231 -10.32 33.52 15.90
N GLN A 232 -10.73 34.77 15.69
CA GLN A 232 -10.24 35.93 16.47
C GLN A 232 -10.59 35.82 17.95
N GLN A 233 -11.79 35.35 18.29
CA GLN A 233 -12.17 35.11 19.69
C GLN A 233 -11.29 34.04 20.36
N VAL A 234 -10.95 32.97 19.64
CA VAL A 234 -10.03 31.94 20.13
C VAL A 234 -8.62 32.49 20.28
N ARG A 235 -8.13 33.28 19.31
CA ARG A 235 -6.81 33.93 19.33
C ARG A 235 -6.60 34.84 20.52
N LEU A 236 -7.68 35.47 21.03
CA LEU A 236 -7.62 36.31 22.24
C LEU A 236 -7.42 35.47 23.52
N VAL A 237 -7.79 34.19 23.51
CA VAL A 237 -7.68 33.30 24.68
C VAL A 237 -6.36 32.50 24.62
N ASP A 238 -6.09 31.81 23.51
CA ASP A 238 -4.83 31.08 23.27
C ASP A 238 -4.37 31.30 21.82
N PRO A 239 -3.46 32.27 21.57
CA PRO A 239 -2.97 32.56 20.24
C PRO A 239 -2.11 31.43 19.65
N ASP A 240 -1.58 30.53 20.50
CA ASP A 240 -0.70 29.43 20.13
C ASP A 240 -1.41 28.05 20.16
N ASP A 241 -2.76 28.05 20.22
CA ASP A 241 -3.54 26.81 20.15
C ASP A 241 -3.28 26.11 18.81
N PRO A 242 -2.85 24.83 18.82
CA PRO A 242 -2.54 24.11 17.59
C PRO A 242 -3.71 24.01 16.60
N SER A 243 -4.94 23.83 17.11
CA SER A 243 -6.14 23.71 16.27
C SER A 243 -6.49 25.05 15.62
N LEU A 244 -6.32 26.17 16.37
CA LEU A 244 -6.49 27.50 15.81
C LEU A 244 -5.51 27.77 14.66
N ILE A 245 -4.23 27.45 14.86
CA ILE A 245 -3.20 27.66 13.83
C ILE A 245 -3.57 26.88 12.57
N LEU A 246 -3.99 25.62 12.70
CA LEU A 246 -4.41 24.79 11.57
C LEU A 246 -5.66 25.36 10.87
N SER A 247 -6.65 25.79 11.62
CA SER A 247 -7.86 26.43 11.08
C SER A 247 -7.52 27.73 10.35
N MET A 248 -6.57 28.52 10.86
CA MET A 248 -6.10 29.74 10.20
C MET A 248 -5.33 29.47 8.90
N VAL A 249 -4.51 28.42 8.86
CA VAL A 249 -3.88 27.98 7.60
C VAL A 249 -4.95 27.69 6.56
N ASN A 250 -5.95 26.87 6.91
CA ASN A 250 -7.05 26.51 6.01
C ASN A 250 -7.89 27.74 5.59
N TYR A 251 -8.12 28.68 6.52
CA TYR A 251 -8.80 29.94 6.24
C TYR A 251 -8.07 30.77 5.20
N TYR A 252 -6.77 30.99 5.37
CA TYR A 252 -5.99 31.81 4.45
C TYR A 252 -5.82 31.14 3.09
N GLU A 253 -5.74 29.82 3.02
CA GLU A 253 -5.72 29.12 1.74
C GLU A 253 -7.06 29.24 1.02
N LYS A 254 -8.17 29.05 1.71
CA LYS A 254 -9.52 29.16 1.13
C LYS A 254 -9.83 30.57 0.67
N THR A 255 -9.29 31.57 1.35
CA THR A 255 -9.41 33.00 0.95
C THR A 255 -8.32 33.45 -0.02
N ASN A 256 -7.49 32.51 -0.52
CA ASN A 256 -6.37 32.75 -1.45
C ASN A 256 -5.33 33.77 -0.96
N ASN A 257 -5.18 33.90 0.36
CA ASN A 257 -4.11 34.71 0.96
C ASN A 257 -2.89 33.85 1.25
N LYS A 258 -2.12 33.58 0.19
CA LYS A 258 -0.95 32.69 0.23
C LYS A 258 0.12 33.13 1.24
N THR A 259 0.35 34.45 1.36
CA THR A 259 1.36 34.99 2.29
C THR A 259 1.01 34.66 3.74
N ALA A 260 -0.22 34.98 4.16
CA ALA A 260 -0.67 34.72 5.52
C ALA A 260 -0.77 33.19 5.81
N ALA A 261 -1.13 32.37 4.81
CA ALA A 261 -1.11 30.92 4.96
C ALA A 261 0.30 30.37 5.25
N VAL A 262 1.32 30.89 4.55
CA VAL A 262 2.72 30.53 4.79
C VAL A 262 3.18 30.97 6.19
N GLU A 263 2.81 32.16 6.64
CA GLU A 263 3.13 32.64 7.99
C GLU A 263 2.54 31.76 9.10
N GLU A 264 1.27 31.35 8.95
CA GLU A 264 0.66 30.43 9.93
C GLU A 264 1.27 29.01 9.85
N LEU A 265 1.62 28.50 8.65
CA LEU A 265 2.37 27.25 8.51
C LEU A 265 3.71 27.30 9.27
N GLN A 266 4.45 28.40 9.15
CA GLN A 266 5.71 28.58 9.85
C GLN A 266 5.52 28.59 11.37
N LYS A 267 4.49 29.27 11.88
CA LYS A 267 4.14 29.25 13.31
C LYS A 267 3.80 27.83 13.78
N ALA A 268 3.00 27.08 12.99
CA ALA A 268 2.66 25.71 13.33
C ALA A 268 3.90 24.81 13.46
N ILE A 269 4.81 24.87 12.48
CA ILE A 269 6.02 24.05 12.46
C ILE A 269 6.93 24.36 13.66
N THR A 270 7.02 25.63 14.06
CA THR A 270 7.89 26.06 15.17
C THR A 270 7.22 25.95 16.55
N SER A 271 5.91 25.74 16.63
CA SER A 271 5.17 25.64 17.90
C SER A 271 5.62 24.45 18.74
N SER A 272 5.95 24.68 20.02
CA SER A 272 6.27 23.59 20.96
C SER A 272 5.05 22.78 21.40
N LYS A 273 3.83 23.32 21.19
CA LYS A 273 2.57 22.65 21.52
C LYS A 273 2.10 21.70 20.41
N MET A 274 2.67 21.80 19.19
CA MET A 274 2.26 20.99 18.03
C MET A 274 2.95 19.63 18.06
N GLU A 275 2.19 18.58 17.84
CA GLU A 275 2.70 17.21 17.69
C GLU A 275 3.66 17.09 16.49
N VAL A 276 4.75 16.33 16.67
CA VAL A 276 5.80 16.20 15.65
C VAL A 276 5.30 15.66 14.31
N GLU A 277 4.36 14.73 14.33
CA GLU A 277 3.77 14.16 13.12
C GLU A 277 3.00 15.23 12.31
N THR A 278 2.27 16.08 13.02
CA THR A 278 1.57 17.22 12.41
C THR A 278 2.57 18.22 11.83
N LYS A 279 3.66 18.52 12.55
CA LYS A 279 4.74 19.38 12.04
C LYS A 279 5.36 18.85 10.77
N LEU A 280 5.64 17.54 10.69
CA LEU A 280 6.19 16.90 9.48
C LEU A 280 5.23 17.04 8.29
N GLN A 281 3.92 16.83 8.50
CA GLN A 281 2.92 17.01 7.46
C GLN A 281 2.83 18.47 6.98
N LEU A 282 2.86 19.42 7.90
CA LEU A 282 2.83 20.85 7.57
C LEU A 282 4.10 21.32 6.88
N LEU A 283 5.25 20.78 7.28
CA LEU A 283 6.53 21.06 6.63
C LEU A 283 6.57 20.50 5.20
N ALA A 284 6.02 19.30 4.99
CA ALA A 284 5.85 18.75 3.63
C ALA A 284 4.97 19.65 2.75
N ARG A 285 3.86 20.17 3.33
CA ARG A 285 2.97 21.13 2.66
C ARG A 285 3.69 22.44 2.33
N TYR A 286 4.46 22.99 3.28
CA TYR A 286 5.26 24.19 3.08
C TYR A 286 6.29 24.01 1.95
N ILE A 287 7.02 22.90 1.93
CA ILE A 287 7.95 22.55 0.86
C ILE A 287 7.23 22.44 -0.50
N GLY A 288 6.04 21.87 -0.51
CA GLY A 288 5.18 21.83 -1.70
C GLY A 288 4.85 23.23 -2.24
N VAL A 289 4.53 24.18 -1.35
CA VAL A 289 4.27 25.59 -1.71
C VAL A 289 5.53 26.25 -2.27
N LEU A 290 6.70 26.04 -1.64
CA LEU A 290 7.99 26.58 -2.12
C LEU A 290 8.29 26.09 -3.54
N ARG A 291 8.11 24.79 -3.81
CA ARG A 291 8.32 24.21 -5.14
C ARG A 291 7.37 24.78 -6.18
N GLN A 292 6.09 24.88 -5.87
CA GLN A 292 5.07 25.41 -6.78
C GLN A 292 5.31 26.89 -7.11
N SER A 293 5.79 27.66 -6.14
CA SER A 293 6.11 29.09 -6.31
C SER A 293 7.54 29.35 -6.80
N GLN A 294 8.32 28.29 -7.10
CA GLN A 294 9.72 28.37 -7.54
C GLN A 294 10.62 29.12 -6.54
N GLN A 295 10.29 29.05 -5.25
CA GLN A 295 11.11 29.62 -4.19
C GLN A 295 12.21 28.66 -3.75
N ASP A 296 13.25 29.19 -3.11
CA ASP A 296 14.37 28.39 -2.63
C ASP A 296 13.93 27.46 -1.50
N ILE A 297 14.04 26.14 -1.75
CA ILE A 297 13.70 25.10 -0.78
C ILE A 297 14.58 25.18 0.47
N LYS A 298 15.78 25.78 0.38
CA LYS A 298 16.67 25.98 1.54
C LYS A 298 16.05 26.81 2.65
N THR A 299 15.01 27.61 2.34
CA THR A 299 14.24 28.34 3.36
C THR A 299 13.53 27.42 4.35
N ALA A 300 13.38 26.13 4.05
CA ALA A 300 12.85 25.13 4.98
C ALA A 300 13.87 24.62 6.01
N ASN A 301 15.18 24.77 5.78
CA ASN A 301 16.23 24.19 6.64
C ASN A 301 16.17 24.65 8.12
N PRO A 302 15.88 25.92 8.45
CA PRO A 302 15.75 26.35 9.85
C PRO A 302 14.63 25.61 10.61
N PHE A 303 13.57 25.17 9.93
CA PHE A 303 12.50 24.42 10.57
C PHE A 303 12.93 23.01 10.96
N PHE A 304 13.74 22.34 10.13
CA PHE A 304 14.34 21.07 10.51
C PHE A 304 15.25 21.24 11.73
N GLN A 305 16.06 22.31 11.77
CA GLN A 305 16.92 22.59 12.93
C GLN A 305 16.09 22.74 14.20
N SER A 306 15.02 23.52 14.16
CA SER A 306 14.07 23.67 15.28
C SER A 306 13.42 22.36 15.69
N MET A 307 13.07 21.51 14.72
CA MET A 307 12.48 20.19 15.00
C MET A 307 13.51 19.24 15.65
N PHE A 308 14.76 19.24 15.23
CA PHE A 308 15.83 18.46 15.87
C PHE A 308 16.06 18.88 17.32
N GLU A 309 16.01 20.19 17.62
CA GLU A 309 16.13 20.70 18.97
C GLU A 309 14.98 20.27 19.88
N GLN A 310 13.75 20.28 19.34
CA GLN A 310 12.53 19.91 20.08
C GLN A 310 12.34 18.38 20.20
N HIS A 311 12.78 17.62 19.20
CA HIS A 311 12.54 16.18 19.08
C HIS A 311 13.81 15.40 18.67
N PRO A 312 14.88 15.45 19.46
CA PRO A 312 16.21 14.94 19.06
C PRO A 312 16.25 13.42 18.77
N ASN A 313 15.28 12.67 19.29
CA ASN A 313 15.20 11.21 19.12
C ASN A 313 14.18 10.77 18.05
N ASN A 314 13.60 11.71 17.31
CA ASN A 314 12.64 11.36 16.27
C ASN A 314 13.32 11.34 14.89
N THR A 315 13.80 10.17 14.52
CA THR A 315 14.57 9.98 13.28
C THR A 315 13.73 10.11 12.00
N ARG A 316 12.39 10.17 12.09
CA ARG A 316 11.53 10.53 10.93
C ARG A 316 11.85 11.94 10.41
N ILE A 317 12.33 12.83 11.29
CA ILE A 317 12.80 14.15 10.88
C ILE A 317 14.04 14.00 9.97
N ASN A 318 14.96 13.09 10.32
CA ASN A 318 16.14 12.81 9.50
C ASN A 318 15.74 12.25 8.13
N MET A 319 14.78 11.31 8.08
CA MET A 319 14.29 10.77 6.81
C MET A 319 13.75 11.89 5.91
N MET A 320 12.84 12.72 6.43
CA MET A 320 12.28 13.83 5.67
C MET A 320 13.33 14.89 5.30
N TYR A 321 14.27 15.19 6.18
CA TYR A 321 15.33 16.15 5.88
C TYR A 321 16.28 15.63 4.81
N GLY A 322 16.60 14.34 4.83
CA GLY A 322 17.35 13.67 3.77
C GLY A 322 16.68 13.83 2.40
N ASP A 323 15.37 13.60 2.32
CA ASP A 323 14.61 13.81 1.08
C ASP A 323 14.65 15.28 0.60
N VAL A 324 14.57 16.24 1.53
CA VAL A 324 14.66 17.67 1.20
C VAL A 324 16.04 18.07 0.74
N LEU A 325 17.08 17.52 1.34
CA LEU A 325 18.46 17.73 0.90
C LEU A 325 18.73 17.17 -0.51
N LEU A 326 18.07 16.05 -0.87
CA LEU A 326 18.11 15.55 -2.25
C LEU A 326 17.46 16.53 -3.23
N LEU A 327 16.35 17.16 -2.85
CA LEU A 327 15.71 18.21 -3.67
C LEU A 327 16.61 19.46 -3.80
N GLN A 328 17.51 19.68 -2.85
CA GLN A 328 18.51 20.75 -2.86
C GLN A 328 19.84 20.34 -3.54
N GLU A 329 19.88 19.13 -4.11
CA GLU A 329 21.07 18.52 -4.73
C GLU A 329 22.23 18.25 -3.75
N ASP A 330 21.99 18.34 -2.45
CA ASP A 330 22.97 18.00 -1.39
C ASP A 330 22.94 16.50 -1.08
N LYS A 331 23.49 15.70 -2.00
CA LYS A 331 23.58 14.24 -1.85
C LYS A 331 24.37 13.82 -0.60
N LYS A 332 25.40 14.59 -0.22
CA LYS A 332 26.24 14.27 0.95
C LYS A 332 25.48 14.50 2.25
N GLY A 333 24.80 15.62 2.36
CA GLY A 333 23.94 15.90 3.51
C GLY A 333 22.80 14.90 3.64
N ALA A 334 22.16 14.56 2.50
CA ALA A 334 21.09 13.56 2.46
C ALA A 334 21.57 12.19 2.95
N MET A 335 22.72 11.71 2.47
CA MET A 335 23.33 10.45 2.90
C MET A 335 23.51 10.42 4.42
N ALA A 336 24.06 11.47 5.01
CA ALA A 336 24.27 11.55 6.45
C ALA A 336 22.95 11.46 7.25
N GLN A 337 21.86 12.06 6.74
CA GLN A 337 20.55 11.98 7.39
C GLN A 337 19.95 10.57 7.31
N PHE A 338 20.08 9.90 6.17
CA PHE A 338 19.60 8.53 6.01
C PHE A 338 20.42 7.52 6.82
N GLU A 339 21.73 7.73 6.98
CA GLU A 339 22.59 6.94 7.87
C GLU A 339 22.12 7.04 9.34
N ILE A 340 21.76 8.24 9.82
CA ILE A 340 21.21 8.43 11.17
C ILE A 340 19.88 7.67 11.30
N TYR A 341 18.96 7.83 10.32
CA TYR A 341 17.69 7.13 10.32
C TYR A 341 17.86 5.60 10.38
N THR A 342 18.71 5.07 9.51
CA THR A 342 18.95 3.63 9.37
C THR A 342 19.58 3.03 10.64
N LYS A 343 20.45 3.77 11.30
CA LYS A 343 21.09 3.33 12.56
C LYS A 343 20.07 3.07 13.66
N ASP A 344 19.06 3.92 13.77
CA ASP A 344 18.03 3.81 14.80
C ASP A 344 16.85 2.92 14.37
N ASN A 345 16.70 2.70 13.04
CA ASN A 345 15.64 1.88 12.44
C ASN A 345 16.26 0.81 11.51
N PRO A 346 17.11 -0.08 12.01
CA PRO A 346 17.85 -1.02 11.15
C PRO A 346 16.97 -2.04 10.43
N ALA A 347 15.77 -2.31 10.94
CA ALA A 347 14.79 -3.22 10.32
C ALA A 347 13.85 -2.52 9.31
N ASP A 348 13.99 -1.21 9.09
CA ASP A 348 13.22 -0.47 8.08
C ASP A 348 14.05 -0.37 6.78
N PRO A 349 13.57 -0.94 5.65
CA PRO A 349 14.29 -0.88 4.38
C PRO A 349 14.43 0.53 3.82
N ALA A 350 13.55 1.46 4.19
CA ALA A 350 13.45 2.79 3.58
C ALA A 350 14.78 3.58 3.62
N GLY A 351 15.49 3.54 4.76
CA GLY A 351 16.77 4.25 4.88
C GLY A 351 17.84 3.70 3.93
N TYR A 352 17.96 2.38 3.83
CA TYR A 352 18.90 1.74 2.90
C TYR A 352 18.54 2.03 1.44
N GLU A 353 17.26 2.00 1.09
CA GLU A 353 16.78 2.28 -0.26
C GLU A 353 17.08 3.71 -0.69
N GLN A 354 16.89 4.69 0.19
CA GLN A 354 17.26 6.07 -0.09
C GLN A 354 18.77 6.24 -0.28
N MET A 355 19.60 5.58 0.54
CA MET A 355 21.04 5.59 0.37
C MET A 355 21.48 4.94 -0.95
N LEU A 356 20.89 3.79 -1.29
CA LEU A 356 21.13 3.12 -2.58
C LEU A 356 20.72 4.01 -3.76
N ARG A 357 19.58 4.70 -3.68
CA ARG A 357 19.13 5.65 -4.71
C ARG A 357 20.14 6.76 -5.01
N ILE A 358 20.93 7.18 -4.00
CA ILE A 358 21.99 8.19 -4.18
C ILE A 358 23.19 7.61 -4.93
N VAL A 359 23.59 6.37 -4.61
CA VAL A 359 24.85 5.79 -5.10
C VAL A 359 24.71 5.00 -6.40
N LEU A 360 23.54 4.41 -6.67
CA LEU A 360 23.29 3.57 -7.87
C LEU A 360 23.56 4.29 -9.22
N PRO A 361 23.29 5.61 -9.38
CA PRO A 361 23.58 6.29 -10.63
C PRO A 361 25.08 6.47 -10.92
N ASP A 362 25.94 6.31 -9.91
CA ASP A 362 27.39 6.41 -10.05
C ASP A 362 28.01 5.03 -10.27
N THR A 363 28.38 4.76 -11.51
CA THR A 363 29.00 3.49 -11.89
C THR A 363 30.35 3.22 -11.22
N LEU A 364 30.95 4.21 -10.59
CA LEU A 364 32.19 4.08 -9.82
C LEU A 364 31.95 3.77 -8.33
N ALA A 365 30.71 3.91 -7.86
CA ALA A 365 30.35 3.73 -6.45
C ALA A 365 29.97 2.29 -6.08
N LEU A 366 30.40 1.28 -6.85
CA LEU A 366 30.01 -0.12 -6.66
C LEU A 366 30.32 -0.65 -5.25
N ASP A 367 31.46 -0.27 -4.67
CA ASP A 367 31.80 -0.68 -3.30
C ASP A 367 30.79 -0.14 -2.27
N LYS A 368 30.31 1.10 -2.46
CA LYS A 368 29.31 1.68 -1.56
C LYS A 368 27.94 1.02 -1.72
N VAL A 369 27.56 0.62 -2.94
CA VAL A 369 26.36 -0.17 -3.18
C VAL A 369 26.43 -1.52 -2.43
N ILE A 370 27.57 -2.20 -2.52
CA ILE A 370 27.83 -3.48 -1.84
C ILE A 370 27.75 -3.34 -0.32
N GLU A 371 28.35 -2.25 0.23
CA GLU A 371 28.33 -1.94 1.66
C GLU A 371 26.89 -1.72 2.17
N ILE A 372 26.14 -0.80 1.53
CA ILE A 372 24.77 -0.45 1.94
C ILE A 372 23.83 -1.64 1.81
N ALA A 373 23.86 -2.32 0.65
CA ALA A 373 23.03 -3.49 0.41
C ALA A 373 23.42 -4.65 1.34
N GLY A 374 24.72 -4.79 1.67
CA GLY A 374 25.21 -5.76 2.64
C GLY A 374 24.65 -5.53 4.04
N ALA A 375 24.64 -4.28 4.50
CA ALA A 375 24.03 -3.90 5.77
C ALA A 375 22.51 -4.13 5.74
N GLY A 376 21.84 -3.88 4.60
CA GLY A 376 20.44 -4.20 4.41
C GLY A 376 20.14 -5.70 4.55
N ILE A 377 20.98 -6.58 3.96
CA ILE A 377 20.85 -8.04 4.11
C ILE A 377 21.04 -8.49 5.57
N GLU A 378 22.02 -7.91 6.26
CA GLU A 378 22.31 -8.27 7.66
C GLU A 378 21.12 -7.97 8.58
N ASN A 379 20.47 -6.84 8.39
CA ASN A 379 19.37 -6.39 9.25
C ASN A 379 17.98 -6.85 8.77
N ILE A 380 17.80 -7.08 7.45
CA ILE A 380 16.53 -7.46 6.83
C ILE A 380 16.77 -8.60 5.82
N PRO A 381 17.13 -9.81 6.29
CA PRO A 381 17.51 -10.92 5.41
C PRO A 381 16.38 -11.42 4.51
N THR A 382 15.13 -11.04 4.78
CA THR A 382 13.97 -11.39 3.94
C THR A 382 13.74 -10.42 2.78
N ALA A 383 14.47 -9.31 2.68
CA ALA A 383 14.28 -8.27 1.67
C ALA A 383 15.07 -8.57 0.38
N PRO A 384 14.42 -8.98 -0.73
CA PRO A 384 15.10 -9.42 -1.95
C PRO A 384 15.90 -8.30 -2.63
N GLN A 385 15.46 -7.03 -2.55
CA GLN A 385 16.11 -5.92 -3.22
C GLN A 385 17.58 -5.74 -2.81
N PHE A 386 17.95 -6.05 -1.57
CA PHE A 386 19.32 -5.89 -1.12
C PHE A 386 20.25 -6.96 -1.71
N TYR A 387 19.79 -8.21 -1.83
CA TYR A 387 20.53 -9.25 -2.56
C TYR A 387 20.68 -8.88 -4.03
N PHE A 388 19.61 -8.34 -4.64
CA PHE A 388 19.63 -7.94 -6.04
C PHE A 388 20.69 -6.86 -6.31
N TYR A 389 20.68 -5.76 -5.57
CA TYR A 389 21.64 -4.67 -5.78
C TYR A 389 23.06 -5.08 -5.41
N LYS A 390 23.26 -5.83 -4.34
CA LYS A 390 24.58 -6.36 -3.97
C LYS A 390 25.13 -7.29 -5.05
N GLY A 391 24.30 -8.22 -5.53
CA GLY A 391 24.66 -9.15 -6.59
C GLY A 391 25.02 -8.43 -7.89
N LEU A 392 24.21 -7.44 -8.30
CA LEU A 392 24.44 -6.65 -9.49
C LEU A 392 25.76 -5.87 -9.42
N ALA A 393 26.02 -5.16 -8.31
CA ALA A 393 27.26 -4.42 -8.13
C ALA A 393 28.49 -5.33 -8.09
N THR A 394 28.38 -6.50 -7.45
CA THR A 394 29.42 -7.52 -7.41
C THR A 394 29.69 -8.11 -8.80
N PHE A 395 28.64 -8.33 -9.60
CA PHE A 395 28.75 -8.76 -10.99
C PHE A 395 29.49 -7.71 -11.85
N GLN A 396 29.14 -6.43 -11.71
CA GLN A 396 29.82 -5.34 -12.42
C GLN A 396 31.30 -5.21 -12.05
N GLN A 397 31.67 -5.58 -10.82
CA GLN A 397 33.07 -5.73 -10.42
C GLN A 397 33.77 -6.95 -11.01
N LYS A 398 33.08 -7.73 -11.85
CA LYS A 398 33.56 -8.98 -12.46
C LYS A 398 33.86 -10.11 -11.45
N LYS A 399 33.34 -10.01 -10.22
CA LYS A 399 33.43 -11.04 -9.17
C LYS A 399 32.27 -12.06 -9.33
N TYR A 400 32.25 -12.73 -10.49
CA TYR A 400 31.09 -13.51 -10.95
C TYR A 400 30.65 -14.62 -9.98
N ARG A 401 31.61 -15.35 -9.37
CA ARG A 401 31.27 -16.42 -8.41
C ARG A 401 30.68 -15.89 -7.12
N GLU A 402 31.17 -14.76 -6.64
CA GLU A 402 30.63 -14.08 -5.45
C GLU A 402 29.21 -13.55 -5.73
N ALA A 403 28.99 -12.94 -6.90
CA ALA A 403 27.66 -12.50 -7.33
C ALA A 403 26.66 -13.66 -7.41
N LEU A 404 27.11 -14.83 -7.95
CA LEU A 404 26.29 -16.04 -7.99
C LEU A 404 25.84 -16.45 -6.58
N THR A 405 26.78 -16.53 -5.63
CA THR A 405 26.48 -16.91 -4.25
C THR A 405 25.48 -15.94 -3.62
N ILE A 406 25.58 -14.62 -3.89
CA ILE A 406 24.66 -13.61 -3.36
C ILE A 406 23.23 -13.83 -3.88
N TYR A 407 23.07 -14.07 -5.19
CA TYR A 407 21.75 -14.33 -5.76
C TYR A 407 21.15 -15.65 -5.27
N GLU A 408 21.96 -16.71 -5.17
CA GLU A 408 21.52 -18.01 -4.63
C GLU A 408 21.10 -17.90 -3.16
N GLN A 409 21.82 -17.13 -2.33
CA GLN A 409 21.41 -16.81 -0.97
C GLN A 409 20.08 -16.04 -0.93
N GLY A 410 19.89 -15.09 -1.83
CA GLY A 410 18.65 -14.36 -1.96
C GLY A 410 17.46 -15.26 -2.28
N LEU A 411 17.63 -16.23 -3.20
CA LEU A 411 16.56 -17.21 -3.51
C LEU A 411 16.16 -18.09 -2.32
N VAL A 412 17.07 -18.29 -1.37
CA VAL A 412 16.81 -19.14 -0.18
C VAL A 412 16.23 -18.32 0.98
N SER A 413 16.69 -17.07 1.17
CA SER A 413 16.43 -16.30 2.40
C SER A 413 15.38 -15.22 2.21
N ALA A 414 15.20 -14.69 0.98
CA ALA A 414 14.29 -13.59 0.74
C ALA A 414 12.83 -14.05 0.56
N GLU A 415 11.90 -13.16 0.95
CA GLU A 415 10.47 -13.34 0.74
C GLU A 415 10.03 -12.58 -0.52
N PHE A 416 9.77 -13.32 -1.60
CA PHE A 416 9.34 -12.73 -2.85
C PHE A 416 7.85 -12.43 -2.85
N GLN A 417 7.49 -11.16 -2.84
CA GLN A 417 6.10 -10.70 -2.94
C GLN A 417 5.53 -10.81 -4.36
N SER A 418 6.39 -11.01 -5.36
CA SER A 418 6.02 -11.11 -6.76
C SER A 418 6.90 -12.13 -7.49
N PRO A 419 6.30 -13.04 -8.30
CA PRO A 419 7.06 -13.92 -9.17
C PRO A 419 7.98 -13.19 -10.16
N MET A 420 7.69 -11.94 -10.47
CA MET A 420 8.52 -11.12 -11.37
C MET A 420 9.91 -10.87 -10.76
N ILE A 421 9.96 -10.53 -9.46
CA ILE A 421 11.24 -10.28 -8.77
C ILE A 421 12.07 -11.56 -8.70
N GLU A 422 11.45 -12.70 -8.39
CA GLU A 422 12.13 -13.99 -8.38
C GLU A 422 12.64 -14.37 -9.78
N SER A 423 11.86 -14.06 -10.83
CA SER A 423 12.29 -14.23 -12.24
C SER A 423 13.56 -13.44 -12.54
N ASP A 424 13.70 -12.22 -12.04
CA ASP A 424 14.90 -11.41 -12.25
C ASP A 424 16.13 -12.04 -11.61
N PHE A 425 16.00 -12.65 -10.43
CA PHE A 425 17.09 -13.39 -9.79
C PHE A 425 17.57 -14.56 -10.65
N TYR A 426 16.64 -15.41 -11.15
CA TYR A 426 17.01 -16.49 -12.06
C TYR A 426 17.61 -15.96 -13.36
N GLY A 427 17.16 -14.85 -13.88
CA GLY A 427 17.76 -14.17 -15.04
C GLY A 427 19.22 -13.80 -14.79
N GLN A 428 19.52 -13.13 -13.68
CA GLN A 428 20.88 -12.75 -13.30
C GLN A 428 21.79 -13.98 -13.07
N ILE A 429 21.28 -15.03 -12.42
CA ILE A 429 22.00 -16.30 -12.27
C ILE A 429 22.32 -16.91 -13.64
N GLY A 430 21.38 -16.87 -14.58
CA GLY A 430 21.59 -17.30 -15.96
C GLY A 430 22.70 -16.52 -16.65
N ASP A 431 22.70 -15.20 -16.55
CA ASP A 431 23.75 -14.33 -17.11
C ASP A 431 25.13 -14.64 -16.51
N ILE A 432 25.20 -14.86 -15.19
CA ILE A 432 26.44 -15.23 -14.50
C ILE A 432 26.97 -16.59 -15.01
N HIS A 433 26.11 -17.60 -15.12
CA HIS A 433 26.51 -18.92 -15.63
C HIS A 433 27.01 -18.85 -17.06
N HIS A 434 26.37 -18.02 -17.90
CA HIS A 434 26.85 -17.80 -19.26
C HIS A 434 28.27 -17.19 -19.28
N VAL A 435 28.52 -16.15 -18.48
CA VAL A 435 29.88 -15.54 -18.37
C VAL A 435 30.90 -16.55 -17.85
N LEU A 436 30.51 -17.45 -16.95
CA LEU A 436 31.35 -18.53 -16.43
C LEU A 436 31.50 -19.73 -17.41
N LYS A 437 30.91 -19.62 -18.62
CA LYS A 437 30.94 -20.66 -19.66
C LYS A 437 30.21 -21.97 -19.28
N ASN A 438 29.23 -21.85 -18.40
CA ASN A 438 28.35 -22.95 -18.01
C ASN A 438 26.96 -22.75 -18.65
N ASN A 439 26.89 -22.95 -19.97
CA ASN A 439 25.72 -22.61 -20.75
C ASN A 439 24.49 -23.48 -20.42
N ASP A 440 24.69 -24.76 -20.04
CA ASP A 440 23.54 -25.61 -19.66
C ASP A 440 22.85 -25.06 -18.39
N ALA A 441 23.62 -24.66 -17.37
CA ALA A 441 23.07 -24.07 -16.19
C ALA A 441 22.46 -22.65 -16.46
N ALA A 442 23.05 -21.89 -17.38
CA ALA A 442 22.47 -20.60 -17.81
C ALA A 442 21.07 -20.83 -18.41
N PHE A 443 20.93 -21.75 -19.34
CA PHE A 443 19.65 -22.03 -19.99
C PHE A 443 18.61 -22.58 -19.02
N GLU A 444 19.00 -23.45 -18.08
CA GLU A 444 18.10 -23.94 -17.03
C GLU A 444 17.54 -22.79 -16.18
N ASN A 445 18.37 -21.82 -15.82
CA ASN A 445 17.92 -20.67 -15.02
C ASN A 445 17.06 -19.70 -15.83
N TYR A 446 17.33 -19.48 -17.11
CA TYR A 446 16.44 -18.71 -17.98
C TYR A 446 15.06 -19.38 -18.13
N GLU A 447 14.99 -20.71 -18.23
CA GLU A 447 13.71 -21.43 -18.25
C GLU A 447 12.92 -21.22 -16.95
N LYS A 448 13.61 -21.27 -15.79
CA LYS A 448 12.98 -20.97 -14.49
C LYS A 448 12.45 -19.53 -14.43
N ALA A 449 13.26 -18.58 -14.91
CA ALA A 449 12.86 -17.17 -14.97
C ALA A 449 11.61 -16.97 -15.84
N LEU A 450 11.59 -17.55 -17.05
CA LEU A 450 10.47 -17.41 -17.99
C LEU A 450 9.22 -18.19 -17.55
N LYS A 451 9.37 -19.24 -16.74
CA LYS A 451 8.23 -19.91 -16.10
C LYS A 451 7.53 -19.00 -15.09
N LEU A 452 8.29 -18.19 -14.33
CA LEU A 452 7.77 -17.24 -13.36
C LEU A 452 7.24 -15.96 -14.02
N ASN A 453 7.97 -15.46 -15.02
CA ASN A 453 7.59 -14.28 -15.79
C ASN A 453 7.85 -14.49 -17.30
N PRO A 454 6.86 -14.96 -18.06
CA PRO A 454 7.00 -15.17 -19.50
C PRO A 454 7.27 -13.90 -20.32
N GLN A 455 7.11 -12.72 -19.73
CA GLN A 455 7.34 -11.41 -20.34
C GLN A 455 8.62 -10.73 -19.80
N ASN A 456 9.54 -11.47 -19.20
CA ASN A 456 10.82 -10.92 -18.76
C ASN A 456 11.69 -10.62 -20.00
N LEU A 457 11.58 -9.37 -20.51
CA LEU A 457 12.23 -8.98 -21.77
C LEU A 457 13.75 -9.12 -21.74
N PRO A 458 14.49 -8.71 -20.68
CA PRO A 458 15.92 -8.98 -20.56
C PRO A 458 16.28 -10.45 -20.68
N VAL A 459 15.56 -11.34 -19.99
CA VAL A 459 15.78 -12.78 -20.04
C VAL A 459 15.47 -13.33 -21.43
N LEU A 460 14.34 -12.94 -22.03
CA LEU A 460 13.99 -13.35 -23.39
C LEU A 460 15.08 -12.95 -24.39
N ASN A 461 15.60 -11.74 -24.30
CA ASN A 461 16.68 -11.25 -25.16
C ASN A 461 17.98 -12.06 -24.96
N ASN A 462 18.47 -12.14 -23.72
CA ASN A 462 19.76 -12.76 -23.44
C ASN A 462 19.73 -14.26 -23.77
N TYR A 463 18.66 -14.95 -23.39
CA TYR A 463 18.50 -16.36 -23.69
C TYR A 463 18.46 -16.61 -25.20
N SER A 464 17.67 -15.86 -25.95
CA SER A 464 17.59 -16.01 -27.42
C SER A 464 18.91 -15.69 -28.10
N TYR A 465 19.62 -14.64 -27.64
CA TYR A 465 20.95 -14.32 -28.15
C TYR A 465 21.95 -15.45 -27.93
N TYR A 466 22.02 -16.00 -26.71
CA TYR A 466 22.99 -17.07 -26.38
C TYR A 466 22.66 -18.40 -27.08
N LEU A 467 21.37 -18.70 -27.32
CA LEU A 467 20.98 -19.81 -28.18
C LEU A 467 21.48 -19.62 -29.62
N SER A 468 21.42 -18.39 -30.15
CA SER A 468 21.90 -18.09 -31.51
C SER A 468 23.40 -18.24 -31.64
N LEU A 469 24.18 -17.84 -30.63
CA LEU A 469 25.62 -18.02 -30.60
C LEU A 469 26.04 -19.51 -30.64
N GLU A 470 25.23 -20.40 -30.08
CA GLU A 470 25.43 -21.84 -30.12
C GLU A 470 24.76 -22.54 -31.29
N ARG A 471 24.02 -21.79 -32.12
CA ARG A 471 23.19 -22.33 -33.22
C ARG A 471 22.23 -23.44 -32.77
N LYS A 472 21.72 -23.31 -31.54
CA LYS A 472 20.76 -24.23 -30.93
C LYS A 472 19.36 -23.63 -30.90
N ASN A 473 18.35 -24.43 -31.24
CA ASN A 473 16.94 -24.04 -31.10
C ASN A 473 16.63 -22.64 -31.66
N LEU A 474 17.13 -22.31 -32.86
CA LEU A 474 16.99 -20.98 -33.48
C LEU A 474 15.53 -20.55 -33.63
N ASP A 475 14.61 -21.48 -33.89
CA ASP A 475 13.16 -21.18 -33.96
C ASP A 475 12.62 -20.69 -32.61
N LYS A 476 13.06 -21.28 -31.49
CA LYS A 476 12.71 -20.82 -30.14
C LYS A 476 13.34 -19.46 -29.87
N ALA A 477 14.59 -19.27 -30.26
CA ALA A 477 15.29 -17.99 -30.12
C ALA A 477 14.55 -16.87 -30.87
N GLU A 478 14.12 -17.13 -32.11
CA GLU A 478 13.34 -16.19 -32.91
C GLU A 478 12.00 -15.82 -32.24
N GLN A 479 11.25 -16.82 -31.76
CA GLN A 479 9.98 -16.60 -31.08
C GLN A 479 10.15 -15.71 -29.85
N MET A 480 11.15 -15.98 -29.00
CA MET A 480 11.43 -15.19 -27.80
C MET A 480 11.87 -13.77 -28.13
N SER A 481 12.82 -13.61 -29.06
CA SER A 481 13.28 -12.29 -29.50
C SER A 481 12.19 -11.52 -30.28
N GLY A 482 11.27 -12.22 -30.94
CA GLY A 482 10.07 -11.65 -31.55
C GLY A 482 9.13 -10.99 -30.51
N ILE A 483 9.08 -11.52 -29.28
CA ILE A 483 8.34 -10.87 -28.18
C ILE A 483 9.03 -9.55 -27.78
N THR A 484 10.36 -9.54 -27.68
CA THR A 484 11.11 -8.34 -27.25
C THR A 484 10.97 -7.19 -28.24
N ILE A 485 11.12 -7.44 -29.56
CA ILE A 485 10.96 -6.39 -30.58
C ILE A 485 9.51 -5.92 -30.73
N LYS A 486 8.53 -6.77 -30.39
CA LYS A 486 7.12 -6.36 -30.37
C LYS A 486 6.81 -5.45 -29.19
N ALA A 487 7.42 -5.72 -28.02
CA ALA A 487 7.24 -4.89 -26.82
C ALA A 487 7.99 -3.55 -26.92
N GLU A 488 9.22 -3.58 -27.45
CA GLU A 488 10.08 -2.39 -27.58
C GLU A 488 10.65 -2.29 -29.02
N PRO A 489 9.88 -1.84 -29.99
CA PRO A 489 10.23 -1.91 -31.41
C PRO A 489 11.37 -0.97 -31.84
N THR A 490 11.81 -0.08 -30.97
CA THR A 490 12.91 0.87 -31.21
C THR A 490 14.14 0.60 -30.33
N ASN A 491 14.11 -0.47 -29.53
CA ASN A 491 15.26 -0.84 -28.69
C ASN A 491 16.38 -1.46 -29.53
N PRO A 492 17.55 -0.79 -29.65
CA PRO A 492 18.62 -1.23 -30.54
C PRO A 492 19.19 -2.59 -30.17
N THR A 493 19.27 -2.93 -28.88
CA THR A 493 19.76 -4.22 -28.42
C THR A 493 18.83 -5.37 -28.83
N TYR A 494 17.52 -5.17 -28.71
CA TYR A 494 16.55 -6.20 -29.10
C TYR A 494 16.48 -6.39 -30.62
N LEU A 495 16.62 -5.29 -31.37
CA LEU A 495 16.66 -5.33 -32.81
C LEU A 495 17.92 -6.04 -33.34
N ASP A 496 19.09 -5.79 -32.72
CA ASP A 496 20.33 -6.48 -33.07
C ASP A 496 20.23 -7.98 -32.78
N THR A 497 19.76 -8.36 -31.60
CA THR A 497 19.56 -9.78 -31.23
C THR A 497 18.63 -10.49 -32.21
N TYR A 498 17.49 -9.86 -32.56
CA TYR A 498 16.56 -10.47 -33.52
C TYR A 498 17.19 -10.57 -34.91
N GLY A 499 17.86 -9.52 -35.36
CA GLY A 499 18.59 -9.52 -36.63
C GLY A 499 19.70 -10.58 -36.66
N TRP A 500 20.45 -10.76 -35.57
CA TRP A 500 21.50 -11.78 -35.48
C TRP A 500 20.95 -13.21 -35.53
N ILE A 501 19.82 -13.46 -34.84
CA ILE A 501 19.14 -14.77 -34.93
C ILE A 501 18.73 -15.08 -36.37
N LEU A 502 18.15 -14.14 -37.09
CA LEU A 502 17.78 -14.28 -38.50
C LEU A 502 19.02 -14.50 -39.38
N PHE A 503 20.14 -13.86 -39.05
CA PHE A 503 21.42 -14.09 -39.71
C PHE A 503 21.88 -15.54 -39.55
N GLU A 504 21.85 -16.07 -38.35
CA GLU A 504 22.24 -17.47 -38.08
C GLU A 504 21.27 -18.50 -38.70
N GLN A 505 20.02 -18.12 -38.96
CA GLN A 505 19.05 -18.90 -39.74
C GLN A 505 19.27 -18.80 -41.25
N GLY A 506 20.19 -17.94 -41.75
CA GLY A 506 20.45 -17.73 -43.16
C GLY A 506 19.51 -16.72 -43.84
N ALA A 507 18.62 -16.07 -43.10
CA ALA A 507 17.68 -15.05 -43.60
C ALA A 507 18.34 -13.67 -43.76
N TYR A 508 19.48 -13.58 -44.44
CA TYR A 508 20.40 -12.44 -44.46
C TYR A 508 19.77 -11.12 -44.87
N THR A 509 18.85 -11.13 -45.85
CA THR A 509 18.18 -9.88 -46.29
C THR A 509 17.30 -9.30 -45.23
N VAL A 510 16.58 -10.13 -44.48
CA VAL A 510 15.70 -9.67 -43.37
C VAL A 510 16.55 -9.29 -42.15
N ALA A 511 17.59 -10.07 -41.85
CA ALA A 511 18.56 -9.79 -40.80
C ALA A 511 19.16 -8.38 -40.98
N LYS A 512 19.54 -8.02 -42.20
CA LYS A 512 20.06 -6.69 -42.55
C LYS A 512 19.09 -5.57 -42.15
N ILE A 513 17.80 -5.70 -42.44
CA ILE A 513 16.80 -4.69 -42.14
C ILE A 513 16.73 -4.41 -40.61
N TYR A 514 16.78 -5.47 -39.80
CA TYR A 514 16.70 -5.30 -38.33
C TYR A 514 18.01 -4.75 -37.74
N ILE A 515 19.17 -5.20 -38.22
CA ILE A 515 20.45 -4.69 -37.76
C ILE A 515 20.65 -3.22 -38.20
N GLU A 516 20.22 -2.84 -39.40
CA GLU A 516 20.22 -1.44 -39.83
C GLU A 516 19.34 -0.56 -38.93
N LYS A 517 18.16 -1.04 -38.52
CA LYS A 517 17.35 -0.34 -37.52
C LYS A 517 18.04 -0.25 -36.15
N ALA A 518 18.74 -1.29 -35.72
CA ALA A 518 19.52 -1.26 -34.49
C ALA A 518 20.59 -0.17 -34.53
N ILE A 519 21.28 -0.02 -35.67
CA ILE A 519 22.23 1.06 -35.93
C ILE A 519 21.54 2.43 -35.94
N GLU A 520 20.41 2.57 -36.63
CA GLU A 520 19.66 3.83 -36.70
C GLU A 520 19.19 4.31 -35.33
N TYR A 521 18.55 3.44 -34.54
CA TYR A 521 18.02 3.78 -33.22
C TYR A 521 19.10 3.91 -32.14
N GLY A 522 20.23 3.20 -32.26
CA GLY A 522 21.38 3.34 -31.38
C GLY A 522 22.14 4.67 -31.51
N LYS A 523 21.92 5.40 -32.61
CA LYS A 523 22.58 6.68 -32.94
C LYS A 523 24.12 6.56 -32.90
N ASP A 524 24.76 7.23 -31.93
CA ASP A 524 26.22 7.23 -31.77
C ASP A 524 26.72 6.26 -30.67
N ASP A 525 25.81 5.60 -29.96
CA ASP A 525 26.11 4.69 -28.83
C ASP A 525 25.96 3.22 -29.28
N HIS A 526 26.92 2.75 -30.07
CA HIS A 526 26.97 1.36 -30.54
C HIS A 526 28.02 0.56 -29.78
N SER A 527 27.66 -0.68 -29.40
CA SER A 527 28.68 -1.64 -28.95
C SER A 527 29.54 -2.12 -30.11
N ALA A 528 30.76 -2.57 -29.80
CA ALA A 528 31.64 -3.19 -30.79
C ALA A 528 31.00 -4.42 -31.43
N GLU A 529 30.17 -5.14 -30.71
CA GLU A 529 29.48 -6.36 -31.16
C GLU A 529 28.40 -6.04 -32.22
N VAL A 530 27.55 -5.03 -31.98
CA VAL A 530 26.53 -4.59 -32.94
C VAL A 530 27.15 -4.14 -34.27
N LEU A 531 28.28 -3.43 -34.20
CA LEU A 531 29.01 -3.01 -35.40
C LEU A 531 29.66 -4.20 -36.12
N GLU A 532 30.12 -5.26 -35.41
CA GLU A 532 30.62 -6.47 -36.02
C GLU A 532 29.49 -7.25 -36.70
N HIS A 533 28.32 -7.39 -36.04
CA HIS A 533 27.11 -8.00 -36.64
C HIS A 533 26.68 -7.26 -37.90
N TYR A 534 26.69 -5.91 -37.87
CA TYR A 534 26.36 -5.13 -39.04
C TYR A 534 27.35 -5.34 -40.19
N GLY A 535 28.62 -5.36 -39.88
CA GLY A 535 29.65 -5.71 -40.87
C GLY A 535 29.48 -7.13 -41.45
N ASP A 536 29.14 -8.11 -40.63
CA ASP A 536 28.92 -9.50 -41.05
C ASP A 536 27.72 -9.59 -42.03
N VAL A 537 26.62 -8.94 -41.71
CA VAL A 537 25.43 -8.90 -42.56
C VAL A 537 25.70 -8.18 -43.89
N LEU A 538 26.39 -7.04 -43.86
CA LEU A 538 26.77 -6.31 -45.06
C LEU A 538 27.66 -7.12 -45.99
N ALA A 539 28.64 -7.88 -45.45
CA ALA A 539 29.51 -8.72 -46.22
C ALA A 539 28.77 -9.84 -46.96
N VAL A 540 27.84 -10.54 -46.27
CA VAL A 540 27.05 -11.63 -46.84
C VAL A 540 26.02 -11.11 -47.87
N THR A 541 25.54 -9.88 -47.69
CA THR A 541 24.61 -9.23 -48.64
C THR A 541 25.33 -8.51 -49.81
N GLY A 542 26.65 -8.58 -49.90
CA GLY A 542 27.45 -8.10 -51.03
C GLY A 542 27.97 -6.65 -50.91
N GLU A 543 27.79 -5.99 -49.73
CA GLU A 543 28.25 -4.62 -49.50
C GLU A 543 29.64 -4.59 -48.84
N THR A 544 30.58 -5.24 -49.43
CA THR A 544 31.92 -5.53 -48.89
C THR A 544 32.68 -4.32 -48.37
N GLU A 545 32.66 -3.20 -49.04
CA GLU A 545 33.43 -2.02 -48.60
C GLU A 545 32.80 -1.39 -47.34
N LYS A 546 31.47 -1.35 -47.24
CA LYS A 546 30.78 -0.94 -46.03
C LYS A 546 31.00 -1.90 -44.86
N ALA A 547 31.01 -3.18 -45.15
CA ALA A 547 31.33 -4.23 -44.15
C ALA A 547 32.70 -3.98 -43.50
N VAL A 548 33.73 -3.73 -44.31
CA VAL A 548 35.08 -3.44 -43.84
C VAL A 548 35.12 -2.18 -42.97
N GLU A 549 34.34 -1.16 -43.32
CA GLU A 549 34.21 0.05 -42.52
C GLU A 549 33.64 -0.25 -41.11
N GLN A 550 32.53 -0.99 -41.02
CA GLN A 550 31.92 -1.33 -39.74
C GLN A 550 32.83 -2.21 -38.90
N TRP A 551 33.49 -3.20 -39.47
CA TRP A 551 34.47 -4.00 -38.76
C TRP A 551 35.67 -3.20 -38.22
N LYS A 552 36.12 -2.15 -38.93
CA LYS A 552 37.16 -1.25 -38.43
C LYS A 552 36.66 -0.46 -37.24
N ARG A 553 35.44 0.08 -37.33
CA ARG A 553 34.78 0.78 -36.19
C ARG A 553 34.63 -0.13 -34.97
N ALA A 554 34.18 -1.39 -35.19
CA ALA A 554 34.08 -2.38 -34.11
C ALA A 554 35.46 -2.62 -33.44
N LYS A 555 36.53 -2.65 -34.23
CA LYS A 555 37.90 -2.81 -33.73
C LYS A 555 38.34 -1.58 -32.91
N GLU A 556 38.04 -0.38 -33.37
CA GLU A 556 38.32 0.89 -32.67
C GLU A 556 37.61 0.95 -31.33
N LEU A 557 36.40 0.37 -31.23
CA LEU A 557 35.65 0.25 -29.96
C LEU A 557 36.10 -0.92 -29.09
N GLY A 558 37.17 -1.63 -29.46
CA GLY A 558 37.79 -2.67 -28.63
C GLY A 558 37.14 -4.04 -28.72
N SER A 559 36.54 -4.43 -29.86
CA SER A 559 36.07 -5.80 -30.08
C SER A 559 37.17 -6.84 -29.78
N ASP A 560 36.85 -7.82 -28.98
CA ASP A 560 37.72 -8.97 -28.63
C ASP A 560 37.58 -10.18 -29.58
N SER A 561 36.83 -10.01 -30.66
CA SER A 561 36.56 -11.06 -31.64
C SER A 561 37.83 -11.57 -32.34
N LYS A 562 38.08 -12.86 -32.21
CA LYS A 562 39.26 -13.53 -32.77
C LYS A 562 39.25 -13.54 -34.32
N THR A 563 38.09 -13.38 -34.93
CA THR A 563 37.93 -13.41 -36.40
C THR A 563 37.98 -12.04 -37.04
N LEU A 564 37.76 -10.94 -36.28
CA LEU A 564 37.60 -9.58 -36.78
C LEU A 564 38.78 -9.12 -37.69
N ASN A 565 40.02 -9.32 -37.24
CA ASN A 565 41.20 -8.95 -38.03
C ASN A 565 41.31 -9.75 -39.35
N LYS A 566 40.83 -11.00 -39.37
CA LYS A 566 40.79 -11.83 -40.58
C LYS A 566 39.70 -11.35 -41.53
N LYS A 567 38.50 -11.01 -41.01
CA LYS A 567 37.38 -10.43 -41.77
C LYS A 567 37.81 -9.13 -42.48
N ILE A 568 38.45 -8.20 -41.75
CA ILE A 568 38.97 -6.94 -42.34
C ILE A 568 39.98 -7.20 -43.45
N ARG A 569 40.94 -8.13 -43.21
CA ARG A 569 42.01 -8.43 -44.19
C ARG A 569 41.49 -9.12 -45.44
N LYS A 570 40.59 -10.10 -45.26
CA LYS A 570 40.07 -10.90 -46.37
C LYS A 570 38.88 -10.24 -47.05
N LYS A 571 38.30 -9.25 -46.43
CA LYS A 571 37.06 -8.57 -46.84
C LYS A 571 35.87 -9.53 -47.03
N GLU A 572 35.81 -10.56 -46.21
CA GLU A 572 34.76 -11.60 -46.24
C GLU A 572 34.29 -11.95 -44.84
N TYR A 573 33.03 -12.40 -44.73
CA TYR A 573 32.52 -12.99 -43.48
C TYR A 573 33.28 -14.26 -43.14
N ILE A 574 33.68 -14.37 -41.88
CA ILE A 574 34.33 -15.57 -41.34
C ILE A 574 33.55 -15.98 -40.08
N SER A 575 32.92 -17.14 -40.14
CA SER A 575 32.20 -17.69 -38.98
C SER A 575 33.12 -17.87 -37.77
N LYS A 576 32.60 -17.62 -36.60
CA LYS A 576 33.27 -17.86 -35.31
C LYS A 576 33.53 -19.35 -35.08
#